data_574c58a47b822e48e7a4e11a7c944e12
#
_entry.id   574c58a47b822e48e7a4e11a7c944e12
#
_cell.length_a   1.000
_cell.length_b   1.000
_cell.length_c   1.000
_cell.angle_alpha   90.00
_cell.angle_beta   90.00
_cell.angle_gamma   90.00
#
_symmetry.space_group_name_H-M   'P 1'
#
loop_
_entity.id
_entity.type
_entity.pdbx_description
1 polymer ?
#
loop_
_entity_poly.entity_id
_entity_poly.type
_entity_poly.pdbx_seq_one_letter_code
_entity_poly.pdbx_strand_id
1 'polypeptide(L)'
;DAGVTGGTMALTENFTSERHRQADPDEVSLSFSLADVKGIVYATVRADSDTEILGGCFETVFEPIQLAKIAIGICTFRREEFVKKTLETLKRETMENPDSPLYQNVYVYVSDNGQTLPCEELSNDRIFVMPNRNTGGSGGFGRCMKEAYEDREKYGFTHILLMDDDI
;
A
#
# COMPACT_ATOMS: atom_id res chain seq x y z
N ASP A 1 -19.31 14.78 -31.82
CA ASP A 1 -17.83 14.75 -31.99
C ASP A 1 -17.19 15.55 -30.87
N ALA A 2 -16.99 14.92 -29.73
CA ALA A 2 -16.18 15.49 -28.66
C ALA A 2 -14.73 15.09 -28.94
N GLY A 3 -13.99 16.02 -29.54
CA GLY A 3 -12.55 15.84 -29.75
C GLY A 3 -11.85 15.81 -28.39
N VAL A 4 -11.19 14.68 -28.07
CA VAL A 4 -10.25 14.58 -26.96
C VAL A 4 -9.08 15.51 -27.25
N THR A 5 -9.09 16.71 -26.67
CA THR A 5 -7.95 17.61 -26.70
C THR A 5 -6.87 17.04 -25.79
N GLY A 6 -5.81 16.50 -26.41
CA GLY A 6 -4.71 15.90 -25.67
C GLY A 6 -4.08 16.89 -24.70
N GLY A 7 -4.11 16.60 -23.42
CA GLY A 7 -3.37 17.31 -22.39
C GLY A 7 -1.85 17.25 -22.71
N THR A 8 -1.15 18.36 -22.49
CA THR A 8 0.31 18.40 -22.62
C THR A 8 0.90 18.02 -21.28
N MET A 9 1.51 16.85 -21.19
CA MET A 9 2.36 16.50 -20.05
C MET A 9 3.75 17.10 -20.27
N ALA A 10 4.17 17.98 -19.37
CA ALA A 10 5.53 18.49 -19.34
C ALA A 10 6.34 17.57 -18.40
N LEU A 11 7.24 16.76 -18.98
CA LEU A 11 8.30 16.12 -18.21
C LEU A 11 9.39 17.15 -17.93
N THR A 12 9.85 17.23 -16.70
CA THR A 12 11.02 18.05 -16.37
C THR A 12 12.25 17.58 -17.13
N GLU A 13 13.09 18.45 -17.53
CA GLU A 13 14.14 18.54 -18.54
C GLU A 13 15.00 17.32 -18.93
N ASN A 14 14.81 16.12 -18.37
CA ASN A 14 15.71 14.99 -18.58
C ASN A 14 15.05 13.70 -19.11
N PHE A 15 13.82 13.74 -19.58
CA PHE A 15 13.14 12.53 -20.05
C PHE A 15 12.67 12.64 -21.50
N THR A 16 13.06 11.64 -22.31
CA THR A 16 12.44 11.38 -23.62
C THR A 16 11.15 10.60 -23.37
N SER A 17 10.01 11.22 -23.63
CA SER A 17 8.72 10.52 -23.59
C SER A 17 8.30 10.15 -25.00
N GLU A 18 7.96 8.89 -25.21
CA GLU A 18 7.22 8.45 -26.39
C GLU A 18 5.75 8.36 -26.02
N ARG A 19 4.90 9.03 -26.79
CA ARG A 19 3.44 8.97 -26.62
C ARG A 19 2.93 7.76 -27.37
N HIS A 20 2.61 6.69 -26.64
CA HIS A 20 1.90 5.57 -27.22
C HIS A 20 0.39 5.78 -27.06
N ARG A 21 -0.33 5.87 -28.17
CA ARG A 21 -1.79 5.77 -28.17
C ARG A 21 -2.15 4.30 -28.17
N GLN A 22 -2.66 3.80 -27.05
CA GLN A 22 -3.27 2.49 -26.96
C GLN A 22 -4.73 2.49 -27.46
N ALA A 23 -5.33 1.31 -27.53
CA ALA A 23 -6.62 1.08 -28.19
C ALA A 23 -7.82 1.77 -27.52
N ASP A 24 -7.66 2.26 -26.28
CA ASP A 24 -8.68 3.04 -25.57
C ASP A 24 -8.43 4.53 -25.83
N PRO A 25 -9.38 5.27 -26.43
CA PRO A 25 -9.21 6.70 -26.72
C PRO A 25 -9.07 7.56 -25.45
N ASP A 26 -9.47 7.06 -24.30
CA ASP A 26 -9.47 7.76 -23.02
C ASP A 26 -8.21 7.46 -22.17
N GLU A 27 -7.36 6.52 -22.60
CA GLU A 27 -6.13 6.19 -21.89
C GLU A 27 -4.90 6.88 -22.50
N VAL A 28 -4.07 7.47 -21.64
CA VAL A 28 -2.79 8.10 -22.03
C VAL A 28 -1.66 7.41 -21.30
N SER A 29 -0.81 6.72 -22.06
CA SER A 29 0.42 6.10 -21.57
C SER A 29 1.64 6.95 -21.90
N LEU A 30 2.55 7.09 -20.94
CA LEU A 30 3.85 7.75 -21.09
C LEU A 30 4.95 6.82 -20.63
N SER A 31 5.86 6.48 -21.52
CA SER A 31 7.03 5.67 -21.19
C SER A 31 8.24 6.55 -20.91
N PHE A 32 9.02 6.17 -19.91
CA PHE A 32 10.28 6.84 -19.58
C PHE A 32 11.30 5.84 -19.01
N SER A 33 12.58 6.14 -19.17
CA SER A 33 13.67 5.32 -18.62
C SER A 33 13.96 5.71 -17.18
N LEU A 34 14.12 4.72 -16.31
CA LEU A 34 14.58 4.93 -14.93
C LEU A 34 16.09 4.99 -14.78
N ALA A 35 16.87 4.76 -15.88
CA ALA A 35 18.33 4.69 -15.80
C ALA A 35 18.99 5.95 -15.22
N ASP A 36 18.40 7.12 -15.48
CA ASP A 36 18.92 8.41 -15.06
C ASP A 36 18.09 9.08 -13.93
N VAL A 37 17.08 8.37 -13.42
CA VAL A 37 16.19 8.90 -12.37
C VAL A 37 16.88 8.84 -11.01
N LYS A 38 17.02 9.99 -10.37
CA LYS A 38 17.46 10.10 -8.98
C LYS A 38 16.37 10.79 -8.16
N GLY A 39 15.72 10.05 -7.29
CA GLY A 39 14.69 10.59 -6.40
C GLY A 39 13.30 10.01 -6.66
N ILE A 40 12.26 10.79 -6.41
CA ILE A 40 10.87 10.37 -6.49
C ILE A 40 10.31 10.77 -7.86
N VAL A 41 9.65 9.82 -8.51
CA VAL A 41 8.86 10.06 -9.72
C VAL A 41 7.42 10.36 -9.33
N TYR A 42 6.87 11.43 -9.88
CA TYR A 42 5.46 11.78 -9.70
C TYR A 42 4.86 12.31 -11.01
N ALA A 43 3.56 12.17 -11.16
CA ALA A 43 2.82 12.73 -12.27
C ALA A 43 2.11 14.02 -11.84
N THR A 44 2.15 15.04 -12.69
CA THR A 44 1.34 16.24 -12.53
C THR A 44 0.36 16.30 -13.69
N VAL A 45 -0.92 16.43 -13.38
CA VAL A 45 -1.99 16.59 -14.36
C VAL A 45 -2.48 18.03 -14.35
N ARG A 46 -2.45 18.68 -15.52
CA ARG A 46 -3.07 19.99 -15.72
C ARG A 46 -4.23 19.86 -16.69
N ALA A 47 -5.43 20.11 -16.21
CA ALA A 47 -6.63 20.16 -17.04
C ALA A 47 -6.78 21.55 -17.66
N ASP A 48 -6.92 21.63 -18.98
CA ASP A 48 -7.16 22.87 -19.72
C ASP A 48 -8.67 23.09 -19.99
N SER A 49 -9.51 22.14 -19.64
CA SER A 49 -10.97 22.16 -19.69
C SER A 49 -11.55 21.28 -18.58
N ASP A 50 -12.87 21.25 -18.43
CA ASP A 50 -13.54 20.33 -17.52
C ASP A 50 -13.15 18.89 -17.87
N THR A 51 -12.53 18.21 -16.92
CA THR A 51 -11.92 16.89 -17.12
C THR A 51 -12.16 16.01 -15.91
N GLU A 52 -12.53 14.77 -16.14
CA GLU A 52 -12.62 13.74 -15.11
C GLU A 52 -11.42 12.81 -15.20
N ILE A 53 -10.76 12.56 -14.07
CA ILE A 53 -9.68 11.58 -13.96
C ILE A 53 -10.26 10.31 -13.34
N LEU A 54 -10.36 9.26 -14.16
CA LEU A 54 -10.95 7.98 -13.74
C LEU A 54 -9.96 7.10 -12.96
N GLY A 55 -8.67 7.30 -13.19
CA GLY A 55 -7.61 6.56 -12.51
C GLY A 55 -6.25 6.78 -13.13
N GLY A 56 -5.26 6.05 -12.64
CA GLY A 56 -3.90 6.04 -13.19
C GLY A 56 -2.99 5.15 -12.35
N CYS A 57 -1.95 4.61 -12.96
CA CYS A 57 -0.96 3.79 -12.29
C CYS A 57 0.43 4.02 -12.88
N PHE A 58 1.45 3.62 -12.15
CA PHE A 58 2.80 3.44 -12.67
C PHE A 58 3.00 1.96 -12.94
N GLU A 59 3.46 1.64 -14.15
CA GLU A 59 3.74 0.27 -14.57
C GLU A 59 5.22 0.08 -14.85
N THR A 60 5.70 -1.14 -14.76
CA THR A 60 7.05 -1.53 -15.14
C THR A 60 7.01 -2.81 -15.95
N VAL A 61 7.91 -2.91 -16.92
CA VAL A 61 8.13 -4.12 -17.71
C VAL A 61 9.07 -5.12 -17.03
N PHE A 62 9.65 -4.74 -15.91
CA PHE A 62 10.54 -5.63 -15.16
C PHE A 62 9.72 -6.63 -14.34
N GLU A 63 10.05 -7.90 -14.49
CA GLU A 63 9.51 -8.94 -13.63
C GLU A 63 9.99 -8.70 -12.18
N PRO A 64 9.12 -8.89 -11.19
CA PRO A 64 9.51 -8.76 -9.80
C PRO A 64 10.56 -9.81 -9.45
N ILE A 65 11.61 -9.41 -8.73
CA ILE A 65 12.67 -10.30 -8.28
C ILE A 65 12.09 -11.39 -7.35
N GLN A 66 11.09 -11.02 -6.55
CA GLN A 66 10.33 -11.92 -5.68
C GLN A 66 8.95 -11.34 -5.42
N LEU A 67 7.99 -12.21 -5.15
CA LEU A 67 6.68 -11.76 -4.69
C LEU A 67 6.81 -11.13 -3.31
N ALA A 68 6.26 -9.93 -3.15
CA ALA A 68 6.22 -9.26 -1.87
C ALA A 68 5.27 -10.00 -0.92
N LYS A 69 5.76 -10.33 0.29
CA LYS A 69 4.95 -10.85 1.38
C LYS A 69 5.15 -9.95 2.59
N ILE A 70 4.07 -9.29 2.99
CA ILE A 70 4.13 -8.10 3.83
C ILE A 70 3.57 -8.41 5.22
N ALA A 71 4.36 -8.11 6.26
CA ALA A 71 3.89 -8.02 7.62
C ALA A 71 3.57 -6.55 7.93
N ILE A 72 2.30 -6.23 8.19
CA ILE A 72 1.86 -4.89 8.60
C ILE A 72 1.89 -4.82 10.12
N GLY A 73 2.62 -3.86 10.67
CA GLY A 73 2.65 -3.57 12.10
C GLY A 73 1.78 -2.36 12.43
N ILE A 74 0.80 -2.53 13.30
CA ILE A 74 -0.09 -1.47 13.78
C ILE A 74 0.12 -1.33 15.29
N CYS A 75 0.31 -0.08 15.74
CA CYS A 75 0.37 0.24 17.16
C CYS A 75 -0.84 1.07 17.54
N THR A 76 -1.58 0.66 18.56
CA THR A 76 -2.77 1.37 19.03
C THR A 76 -2.78 1.60 20.53
N PHE A 77 -3.49 2.62 20.97
CA PHE A 77 -3.72 2.92 22.39
C PHE A 77 -5.13 3.48 22.58
N ARG A 78 -6.05 2.65 23.09
CA ARG A 78 -7.45 3.03 23.37
C ARG A 78 -8.18 3.64 22.19
N ARG A 79 -8.01 3.04 21.01
CA ARG A 79 -8.64 3.45 19.75
C ARG A 79 -9.28 2.26 19.04
N GLU A 80 -10.08 1.49 19.79
CA GLU A 80 -10.63 0.20 19.40
C GLU A 80 -11.42 0.27 18.08
N GLU A 81 -12.26 1.30 17.92
CA GLU A 81 -13.11 1.46 16.74
C GLU A 81 -12.29 1.74 15.46
N PHE A 82 -11.19 2.49 15.60
CA PHE A 82 -10.30 2.76 14.47
C PHE A 82 -9.60 1.48 14.02
N VAL A 83 -9.00 0.75 14.94
CA VAL A 83 -8.32 -0.52 14.64
C VAL A 83 -9.28 -1.52 14.02
N LYS A 84 -10.48 -1.70 14.56
CA LYS A 84 -11.48 -2.62 14.00
C LYS A 84 -11.81 -2.26 12.56
N LYS A 85 -12.10 -0.97 12.29
CA LYS A 85 -12.39 -0.50 10.94
C LYS A 85 -11.22 -0.72 9.97
N THR A 86 -9.99 -0.44 10.42
CA THR A 86 -8.78 -0.67 9.63
C THR A 86 -8.57 -2.15 9.34
N LEU A 87 -8.76 -3.03 10.33
CA LEU A 87 -8.68 -4.48 10.13
C LEU A 87 -9.77 -5.01 9.18
N GLU A 88 -11.00 -4.52 9.29
CA GLU A 88 -12.09 -4.85 8.36
C GLU A 88 -11.77 -4.41 6.93
N THR A 89 -11.22 -3.22 6.75
CA THR A 89 -10.79 -2.72 5.44
C THR A 89 -9.67 -3.58 4.87
N LEU A 90 -8.63 -3.88 5.64
CA LEU A 90 -7.54 -4.75 5.20
C LEU A 90 -8.04 -6.16 4.83
N LYS A 91 -8.94 -6.74 5.62
CA LYS A 91 -9.57 -8.03 5.28
C LYS A 91 -10.27 -7.96 3.92
N ARG A 92 -11.20 -7.02 3.78
CA ARG A 92 -12.02 -6.87 2.56
C ARG A 92 -11.18 -6.58 1.32
N GLU A 93 -10.25 -5.62 1.41
CA GLU A 93 -9.53 -5.12 0.23
C GLU A 93 -8.31 -5.98 -0.15
N THR A 94 -7.74 -6.73 0.80
CA THR A 94 -6.51 -7.48 0.54
C THR A 94 -6.63 -8.97 0.82
N MET A 95 -7.05 -9.36 2.02
CA MET A 95 -6.96 -10.75 2.45
C MET A 95 -8.04 -11.65 1.86
N GLU A 96 -9.24 -11.10 1.65
CA GLU A 96 -10.43 -11.81 1.18
C GLU A 96 -10.77 -11.48 -0.28
N ASN A 97 -10.07 -10.54 -0.90
CA ASN A 97 -10.26 -10.13 -2.28
C ASN A 97 -9.28 -10.85 -3.22
N PRO A 98 -9.73 -11.86 -3.99
CA PRO A 98 -8.86 -12.61 -4.91
C PRO A 98 -8.26 -11.75 -6.04
N ASP A 99 -8.89 -10.62 -6.37
CA ASP A 99 -8.42 -9.69 -7.40
C ASP A 99 -7.34 -8.73 -6.87
N SER A 100 -7.10 -8.72 -5.56
CA SER A 100 -6.05 -7.91 -4.96
C SER A 100 -4.67 -8.49 -5.28
N PRO A 101 -3.70 -7.68 -5.74
CA PRO A 101 -2.32 -8.14 -5.92
C PRO A 101 -1.66 -8.56 -4.60
N LEU A 102 -2.26 -8.18 -3.47
CA LEU A 102 -1.81 -8.55 -2.12
C LEU A 102 -2.56 -9.75 -1.55
N TYR A 103 -3.47 -10.35 -2.31
CA TYR A 103 -4.21 -11.52 -1.85
C TYR A 103 -3.27 -12.63 -1.38
N GLN A 104 -3.50 -13.15 -0.17
CA GLN A 104 -2.67 -14.13 0.53
C GLN A 104 -1.25 -13.69 0.92
N ASN A 105 -0.85 -12.45 0.61
CA ASN A 105 0.50 -11.96 0.86
C ASN A 105 0.59 -10.90 1.97
N VAL A 106 -0.50 -10.68 2.72
CA VAL A 106 -0.56 -9.71 3.83
C VAL A 106 -0.86 -10.42 5.15
N TYR A 107 -0.11 -10.05 6.17
CA TYR A 107 -0.29 -10.43 7.56
C TYR A 107 -0.27 -9.17 8.43
N VAL A 108 -1.01 -9.15 9.52
CA VAL A 108 -1.13 -7.98 10.39
C VAL A 108 -0.77 -8.32 11.83
N TYR A 109 0.10 -7.53 12.41
CA TYR A 109 0.50 -7.57 13.81
C TYR A 109 0.02 -6.30 14.50
N VAL A 110 -0.89 -6.41 15.45
CA VAL A 110 -1.41 -5.28 16.20
C VAL A 110 -0.84 -5.30 17.62
N SER A 111 -0.12 -4.26 17.98
CA SER A 111 0.34 -4.03 19.36
C SER A 111 -0.66 -3.15 20.10
N ASP A 112 -1.47 -3.74 20.97
CA ASP A 112 -2.45 -3.04 21.79
C ASP A 112 -1.82 -2.51 23.09
N ASN A 113 -1.31 -1.31 23.05
CA ASN A 113 -0.73 -0.62 24.21
C ASN A 113 -1.76 -0.27 25.29
N GLY A 114 -3.05 -0.32 24.94
CA GLY A 114 -4.15 -0.06 25.88
C GLY A 114 -4.63 -1.30 26.60
N GLN A 115 -4.35 -2.46 26.06
CA GLN A 115 -4.87 -3.76 26.50
C GLN A 115 -6.40 -3.76 26.58
N THR A 116 -7.05 -3.14 25.61
CA THR A 116 -8.50 -2.93 25.55
C THR A 116 -9.16 -3.67 24.40
N LEU A 117 -8.38 -4.21 23.46
CA LEU A 117 -8.90 -4.97 22.33
C LEU A 117 -9.27 -6.41 22.75
N PRO A 118 -10.36 -6.98 22.21
CA PRO A 118 -10.68 -8.40 22.36
C PRO A 118 -9.75 -9.23 21.46
N CYS A 119 -8.52 -9.47 21.94
CA CYS A 119 -7.44 -10.05 21.15
C CYS A 119 -7.80 -11.39 20.51
N GLU A 120 -8.51 -12.28 21.26
CA GLU A 120 -8.91 -13.60 20.75
C GLU A 120 -9.95 -13.51 19.61
N GLU A 121 -10.87 -12.56 19.70
CA GLU A 121 -11.92 -12.36 18.69
C GLU A 121 -11.39 -11.73 17.40
N LEU A 122 -10.41 -10.85 17.51
CA LEU A 122 -9.83 -10.12 16.38
C LEU A 122 -8.70 -10.89 15.70
N SER A 123 -8.07 -11.84 16.41
CA SER A 123 -6.97 -12.63 15.87
C SER A 123 -7.46 -13.78 15.00
N ASN A 124 -6.68 -14.12 13.98
CA ASN A 124 -6.88 -15.30 13.12
C ASN A 124 -5.54 -15.75 12.52
N ASP A 125 -5.57 -16.62 11.51
CA ASP A 125 -4.37 -17.16 10.86
C ASP A 125 -3.42 -16.10 10.26
N ARG A 126 -3.91 -14.88 10.02
CA ARG A 126 -3.13 -13.79 9.40
C ARG A 126 -3.21 -12.47 10.15
N ILE A 127 -3.97 -12.38 11.22
CA ILE A 127 -4.08 -11.20 12.08
C ILE A 127 -3.74 -11.62 13.51
N PHE A 128 -2.75 -10.98 14.09
CA PHE A 128 -2.23 -11.26 15.43
C PHE A 128 -2.39 -10.00 16.29
N VAL A 129 -3.38 -10.00 17.17
CA VAL A 129 -3.61 -8.90 18.11
C VAL A 129 -2.96 -9.26 19.44
N MET A 130 -2.03 -8.44 19.88
CA MET A 130 -1.18 -8.72 21.03
C MET A 130 -1.37 -7.64 22.10
N PRO A 131 -1.78 -8.01 23.31
CA PRO A 131 -1.77 -7.07 24.42
C PRO A 131 -0.30 -6.66 24.68
N ASN A 132 -0.07 -5.38 24.83
CA ASN A 132 1.25 -4.84 25.06
C ASN A 132 1.25 -3.85 26.23
N ARG A 133 2.34 -3.80 26.97
CA ARG A 133 2.56 -2.72 27.92
C ARG A 133 2.74 -1.42 27.14
N ASN A 134 2.07 -0.35 27.54
CA ASN A 134 2.23 0.95 26.88
C ASN A 134 3.69 1.44 26.98
N THR A 135 4.40 1.31 25.88
CA THR A 135 5.78 1.77 25.70
C THR A 135 5.87 2.89 24.65
N GLY A 136 4.73 3.56 24.40
CA GLY A 136 4.59 4.54 23.34
C GLY A 136 4.56 3.92 21.94
N GLY A 137 4.48 4.75 20.91
CA GLY A 137 4.45 4.31 19.54
C GLY A 137 5.69 3.52 19.14
N SER A 138 6.88 4.02 19.50
CA SER A 138 8.15 3.33 19.18
C SER A 138 8.21 1.91 19.75
N GLY A 139 7.77 1.73 21.00
CA GLY A 139 7.78 0.42 21.64
C GLY A 139 6.70 -0.51 21.07
N GLY A 140 5.52 0.02 20.73
CA GLY A 140 4.45 -0.74 20.10
C GLY A 140 4.82 -1.21 18.69
N PHE A 141 5.34 -0.34 17.86
CA PHE A 141 5.87 -0.73 16.54
C PHE A 141 7.07 -1.67 16.65
N GLY A 142 7.98 -1.43 17.62
CA GLY A 142 9.09 -2.32 17.91
C GLY A 142 8.63 -3.73 18.27
N ARG A 143 7.51 -3.87 19.00
CA ARG A 143 6.88 -5.16 19.29
C ARG A 143 6.39 -5.84 18.01
N CYS A 144 5.66 -5.13 17.14
CA CYS A 144 5.19 -5.67 15.86
C CYS A 144 6.37 -6.13 14.99
N MET A 145 7.40 -5.31 14.88
CA MET A 145 8.61 -5.64 14.12
C MET A 145 9.30 -6.90 14.65
N LYS A 146 9.41 -7.03 15.97
CA LYS A 146 10.02 -8.20 16.62
C LYS A 146 9.25 -9.48 16.28
N GLU A 147 7.95 -9.49 16.50
CA GLU A 147 7.10 -10.66 16.23
C GLU A 147 7.14 -11.04 14.73
N ALA A 148 6.98 -10.06 13.83
CA ALA A 148 7.08 -10.30 12.40
C ALA A 148 8.47 -10.83 11.99
N TYR A 149 9.55 -10.34 12.61
CA TYR A 149 10.89 -10.84 12.35
C TYR A 149 11.09 -12.28 12.84
N GLU A 150 10.55 -12.64 14.01
CA GLU A 150 10.59 -13.99 14.55
C GLU A 150 9.82 -14.97 13.67
N ASP A 151 8.70 -14.54 13.12
CA ASP A 151 7.84 -15.31 12.24
C ASP A 151 8.26 -15.31 10.75
N ARG A 152 9.31 -14.56 10.38
CA ARG A 152 9.68 -14.32 8.97
C ARG A 152 9.95 -15.59 8.17
N GLU A 153 10.57 -16.60 8.78
CA GLU A 153 10.87 -17.86 8.10
C GLU A 153 9.61 -18.72 7.94
N LYS A 154 8.73 -18.69 8.93
CA LYS A 154 7.48 -19.43 8.94
C LYS A 154 6.53 -18.96 7.85
N TYR A 155 6.41 -17.65 7.69
CA TYR A 155 5.48 -17.05 6.73
C TYR A 155 6.16 -16.54 5.46
N GLY A 156 7.47 -16.43 5.43
CA GLY A 156 8.24 -15.96 4.27
C GLY A 156 8.13 -14.44 4.05
N PHE A 157 8.10 -13.65 5.13
CA PHE A 157 8.02 -12.20 5.00
C PHE A 157 9.23 -11.61 4.30
N THR A 158 8.97 -10.74 3.33
CA THR A 158 9.98 -9.98 2.59
C THR A 158 10.05 -8.52 3.06
N HIS A 159 8.93 -7.98 3.57
CA HIS A 159 8.80 -6.58 3.99
C HIS A 159 8.02 -6.47 5.28
N ILE A 160 8.34 -5.44 6.06
CA ILE A 160 7.56 -4.98 7.19
C ILE A 160 7.10 -3.56 6.90
N LEU A 161 5.79 -3.33 6.96
CA LEU A 161 5.15 -2.03 6.80
C LEU A 161 4.62 -1.58 8.15
N LEU A 162 5.02 -0.41 8.62
CA LEU A 162 4.44 0.22 9.80
C LEU A 162 3.32 1.16 9.38
N MET A 163 2.16 1.02 10.01
CA MET A 163 0.95 1.72 9.63
C MET A 163 0.21 2.22 10.87
N ASP A 164 -0.33 3.42 10.82
CA ASP A 164 -1.18 3.95 11.89
C ASP A 164 -2.53 3.23 11.97
N ASP A 165 -3.21 3.37 13.10
CA ASP A 165 -4.45 2.64 13.39
C ASP A 165 -5.71 3.27 12.76
N ASP A 166 -5.60 4.43 12.08
CA ASP A 166 -6.70 5.25 11.55
C ASP A 166 -6.61 5.56 10.05
N ILE A 167 -5.98 4.69 9.29
CA ILE A 167 -5.83 4.84 7.84
C ILE A 167 -7.02 4.23 7.09
#